data_b46c1825cd7fbefedf46fab96c1a99ef
#
_entry.id   b46c1825cd7fbefedf46fab96c1a99ef
#
_cell.length_a   1.000
_cell.length_b   1.000
_cell.length_c   1.000
_cell.angle_alpha   90.00
_cell.angle_beta   90.00
_cell.angle_gamma   90.00
#
_symmetry.space_group_name_H-M   'P 1'
#
loop_
_entity.id
_entity.type
_entity.pdbx_description
1 polymer ?
#
loop_
_entity_poly.entity_id
_entity_poly.type
_entity_poly.pdbx_seq_one_letter_code
_entity_poly.pdbx_strand_id
1 'polypeptide(L)'
;RNYLAGARITEPTAPTNDELRVTFGTGLNAIKSISDEVVYHPVKYKVLFGSTADTKLQAQFKVVKNPTRNLNNNDLKVRIVTAMNQFFDVNNWDFGDRFYLSELSTYILNVVSPDISNLVILPRQTSQAFGSLFEIQSKPDEIFVSGATVDDIEIVSSITAAEIGAAGSSIVSDT
;
A
#
# COMPACT_ATOMS: atom_id res chain seq x y z
N ARG A 1 -11.81 -38.82 18.37
CA ARG A 1 -11.08 -38.58 19.64
C ARG A 1 -10.63 -39.92 20.28
N ASN A 2 -11.52 -40.87 20.48
CA ASN A 2 -11.22 -42.18 21.11
C ASN A 2 -10.26 -43.06 20.28
N TYR A 3 -10.30 -42.96 18.94
CA TYR A 3 -9.35 -43.66 18.06
C TYR A 3 -7.93 -43.06 18.18
N LEU A 4 -7.81 -41.75 18.13
CA LEU A 4 -6.52 -41.06 18.27
C LEU A 4 -5.89 -41.21 19.68
N ALA A 5 -6.71 -41.48 20.70
CA ALA A 5 -6.27 -41.76 22.06
C ALA A 5 -5.95 -43.27 22.28
N GLY A 6 -6.00 -44.10 21.23
CA GLY A 6 -5.75 -45.52 21.32
C GLY A 6 -6.85 -46.34 22.03
N ALA A 7 -7.99 -45.71 22.35
CA ALA A 7 -9.13 -46.37 23.00
C ALA A 7 -10.02 -47.17 22.04
N ARG A 8 -9.83 -47.02 20.73
CA ARG A 8 -10.50 -47.76 19.65
C ARG A 8 -9.47 -48.37 18.71
N ILE A 9 -9.69 -49.60 18.31
CA ILE A 9 -8.80 -50.37 17.41
C ILE A 9 -9.12 -50.08 15.93
N THR A 10 -10.37 -49.72 15.62
CA THR A 10 -10.83 -49.44 14.25
C THR A 10 -10.97 -47.96 14.00
N GLU A 11 -10.50 -47.54 12.84
CA GLU A 11 -10.68 -46.18 12.36
C GLU A 11 -12.17 -45.85 12.23
N PRO A 12 -12.64 -44.71 12.77
CA PRO A 12 -14.02 -44.30 12.63
C PRO A 12 -14.32 -43.93 11.18
N THR A 13 -15.48 -44.36 10.70
CA THR A 13 -15.98 -43.92 9.38
C THR A 13 -16.20 -42.43 9.37
N ALA A 14 -15.83 -41.79 8.27
CA ALA A 14 -16.09 -40.34 8.09
C ALA A 14 -17.62 -40.09 8.18
N PRO A 15 -18.03 -39.05 8.92
CA PRO A 15 -19.44 -38.72 9.03
C PRO A 15 -20.01 -38.27 7.68
N THR A 16 -21.26 -38.62 7.43
CA THR A 16 -22.01 -38.17 6.26
C THR A 16 -22.40 -36.70 6.38
N ASN A 17 -22.69 -36.03 5.26
CA ASN A 17 -23.19 -34.66 5.25
C ASN A 17 -24.45 -34.48 6.10
N ASP A 18 -25.32 -35.47 6.15
CA ASP A 18 -26.54 -35.40 6.95
C ASP A 18 -26.27 -35.53 8.45
N GLU A 19 -25.33 -36.37 8.85
CA GLU A 19 -24.88 -36.46 10.25
C GLU A 19 -24.22 -35.15 10.70
N LEU A 20 -23.39 -34.54 9.86
CA LEU A 20 -22.79 -33.22 10.13
C LEU A 20 -23.87 -32.14 10.25
N ARG A 21 -24.86 -32.15 9.35
CA ARG A 21 -25.96 -31.20 9.37
C ARG A 21 -26.84 -31.31 10.62
N VAL A 22 -27.14 -32.55 11.04
CA VAL A 22 -27.93 -32.78 12.26
C VAL A 22 -27.15 -32.40 13.51
N THR A 23 -25.85 -32.76 13.56
CA THR A 23 -25.01 -32.52 14.75
C THR A 23 -24.64 -31.06 14.93
N PHE A 24 -24.36 -30.34 13.85
CA PHE A 24 -23.87 -28.98 13.87
C PHE A 24 -24.82 -27.94 13.27
N GLY A 25 -25.98 -28.37 12.77
CA GLY A 25 -26.91 -27.56 12.02
C GLY A 25 -27.39 -26.31 12.77
N THR A 26 -27.64 -26.43 14.07
CA THR A 26 -28.09 -25.29 14.90
C THR A 26 -27.01 -24.25 15.00
N GLY A 27 -25.76 -24.65 15.24
CA GLY A 27 -24.62 -23.71 15.29
C GLY A 27 -24.28 -23.12 13.91
N LEU A 28 -24.30 -23.95 12.86
CA LEU A 28 -24.05 -23.51 11.49
C LEU A 28 -25.15 -22.58 10.97
N ASN A 29 -26.42 -22.81 11.33
CA ASN A 29 -27.51 -21.91 10.93
C ASN A 29 -27.40 -20.53 11.62
N ALA A 30 -26.96 -20.49 12.88
CA ALA A 30 -26.69 -19.22 13.56
C ALA A 30 -25.56 -18.44 12.87
N ILE A 31 -24.48 -19.15 12.47
CA ILE A 31 -23.37 -18.53 11.73
C ILE A 31 -23.81 -18.10 10.32
N LYS A 32 -24.64 -18.92 9.65
CA LYS A 32 -25.18 -18.57 8.33
C LYS A 32 -26.09 -17.35 8.37
N SER A 33 -26.93 -17.23 9.40
CA SER A 33 -27.80 -16.05 9.53
C SER A 33 -26.99 -14.75 9.74
N ILE A 34 -25.85 -14.85 10.41
CA ILE A 34 -24.90 -13.72 10.51
C ILE A 34 -24.20 -13.48 9.17
N SER A 35 -23.85 -14.54 8.42
CA SER A 35 -23.15 -14.42 7.14
C SER A 35 -24.05 -13.93 5.99
N ASP A 36 -25.36 -14.11 6.08
CA ASP A 36 -26.30 -13.58 5.08
C ASP A 36 -26.42 -12.04 5.16
N GLU A 37 -26.14 -11.45 6.32
CA GLU A 37 -26.13 -9.98 6.51
C GLU A 37 -24.71 -9.38 6.43
N VAL A 38 -23.65 -10.18 6.64
CA VAL A 38 -22.27 -9.73 6.62
C VAL A 38 -21.50 -10.44 5.51
N VAL A 39 -21.22 -9.73 4.45
CA VAL A 39 -20.40 -10.23 3.35
C VAL A 39 -18.94 -9.99 3.69
N TYR A 40 -18.18 -11.07 3.98
CA TYR A 40 -16.74 -10.98 4.18
C TYR A 40 -16.02 -10.96 2.83
N HIS A 41 -15.49 -9.81 2.45
CA HIS A 41 -14.57 -9.71 1.33
C HIS A 41 -13.12 -9.76 1.84
N PRO A 42 -12.23 -10.53 1.19
CA PRO A 42 -10.82 -10.50 1.54
C PRO A 42 -10.25 -9.10 1.27
N VAL A 43 -9.67 -8.50 2.30
CA VAL A 43 -8.96 -7.23 2.17
C VAL A 43 -7.70 -7.44 1.37
N LYS A 44 -7.48 -6.60 0.36
CA LYS A 44 -6.26 -6.55 -0.42
C LYS A 44 -5.49 -5.27 -0.09
N TYR A 45 -4.18 -5.39 -0.02
CA TYR A 45 -3.31 -4.23 0.09
C TYR A 45 -2.90 -3.74 -1.29
N LYS A 46 -3.16 -2.48 -1.57
CA LYS A 46 -2.60 -1.79 -2.73
C LYS A 46 -1.28 -1.18 -2.32
N VAL A 47 -0.21 -1.92 -2.58
CA VAL A 47 1.15 -1.48 -2.25
C VAL A 47 1.59 -0.40 -3.24
N LEU A 48 2.11 0.71 -2.72
CA LEU A 48 2.56 1.87 -3.48
C LEU A 48 4.06 2.10 -3.29
N PHE A 49 4.73 2.54 -4.35
CA PHE A 49 6.08 3.09 -4.45
C PHE A 49 7.19 2.06 -4.33
N GLY A 50 7.40 1.24 -3.48
CA GLY A 50 8.55 0.35 -3.32
C GLY A 50 8.66 -0.76 -4.38
N SER A 51 9.71 -1.56 -4.28
CA SER A 51 9.99 -2.67 -5.20
C SER A 51 8.92 -3.77 -5.19
N THR A 52 8.12 -3.86 -4.12
CA THR A 52 7.02 -4.81 -3.99
C THR A 52 5.71 -4.31 -4.60
N ALA A 53 5.64 -3.02 -4.96
CA ALA A 53 4.51 -2.44 -5.65
C ALA A 53 4.43 -2.91 -7.11
N ASP A 54 3.24 -2.84 -7.70
CA ASP A 54 3.07 -2.97 -9.15
C ASP A 54 4.05 -2.00 -9.85
N THR A 55 4.68 -2.45 -10.92
CA THR A 55 5.67 -1.66 -11.66
C THR A 55 5.16 -0.29 -12.08
N LYS A 56 3.85 -0.19 -12.35
CA LYS A 56 3.18 1.07 -12.69
C LYS A 56 3.04 2.04 -11.51
N LEU A 57 3.15 1.54 -10.29
CA LEU A 57 2.99 2.31 -9.06
C LEU A 57 4.33 2.54 -8.35
N GLN A 58 5.44 2.08 -8.93
CA GLN A 58 6.77 2.36 -8.39
C GLN A 58 7.18 3.79 -8.67
N ALA A 59 7.72 4.45 -7.65
CA ALA A 59 8.18 5.83 -7.74
C ALA A 59 9.55 6.03 -7.11
N GLN A 60 10.22 7.08 -7.53
CA GLN A 60 11.42 7.62 -6.93
C GLN A 60 11.11 8.99 -6.35
N PHE A 61 11.60 9.26 -5.16
CA PHE A 61 11.40 10.51 -4.46
C PHE A 61 12.69 11.32 -4.52
N LYS A 62 12.70 12.40 -5.29
CA LYS A 62 13.82 13.35 -5.32
C LYS A 62 13.58 14.46 -4.30
N VAL A 63 14.49 14.57 -3.36
CA VAL A 63 14.37 15.46 -2.20
C VAL A 63 15.50 16.46 -2.19
N VAL A 64 15.17 17.74 -2.15
CA VAL A 64 16.15 18.81 -1.95
C VAL A 64 16.26 19.07 -0.45
N LYS A 65 17.42 18.73 0.11
CA LYS A 65 17.73 18.98 1.51
C LYS A 65 17.96 20.48 1.75
N ASN A 66 17.48 20.98 2.88
CA ASN A 66 17.79 22.34 3.30
C ASN A 66 19.28 22.46 3.66
N PRO A 67 20.07 23.29 2.95
CA PRO A 67 21.51 23.39 3.15
C PRO A 67 21.91 23.97 4.51
N THR A 68 21.01 24.67 5.19
CA THR A 68 21.24 25.23 6.52
C THR A 68 21.16 24.20 7.65
N ARG A 69 20.69 22.97 7.33
CA ARG A 69 20.50 21.88 8.29
C ARG A 69 21.59 20.83 8.15
N ASN A 70 22.30 20.59 9.25
CA ASN A 70 23.33 19.56 9.31
C ASN A 70 22.78 18.20 9.72
N LEU A 71 21.79 17.69 8.94
CA LEU A 71 21.20 16.36 9.16
C LEU A 71 21.90 15.32 8.28
N ASN A 72 22.11 14.11 8.79
CA ASN A 72 22.60 13.00 7.98
C ASN A 72 21.59 12.62 6.91
N ASN A 73 22.07 12.31 5.71
CA ASN A 73 21.19 11.94 4.59
C ASN A 73 20.41 10.64 4.87
N ASN A 74 20.98 9.67 5.56
CA ASN A 74 20.28 8.46 5.94
C ASN A 74 19.16 8.72 6.95
N ASP A 75 19.42 9.55 7.96
CA ASP A 75 18.41 9.93 8.95
C ASP A 75 17.23 10.67 8.27
N LEU A 76 17.55 11.54 7.31
CA LEU A 76 16.56 12.25 6.54
C LEU A 76 15.69 11.26 5.70
N LYS A 77 16.32 10.30 5.03
CA LYS A 77 15.60 9.25 4.29
C LYS A 77 14.67 8.44 5.19
N VAL A 78 15.15 8.02 6.35
CA VAL A 78 14.33 7.28 7.33
C VAL A 78 13.13 8.10 7.79
N ARG A 79 13.32 9.41 8.07
CA ARG A 79 12.21 10.31 8.45
C ARG A 79 11.17 10.44 7.35
N ILE A 80 11.60 10.51 6.09
CA ILE A 80 10.69 10.58 4.94
C ILE A 80 9.90 9.28 4.79
N VAL A 81 10.56 8.12 4.89
CA VAL A 81 9.85 6.80 4.87
C VAL A 81 8.86 6.70 6.02
N THR A 82 9.24 7.17 7.21
CA THR A 82 8.33 7.19 8.37
C THR A 82 7.11 8.08 8.11
N ALA A 83 7.32 9.27 7.53
CA ALA A 83 6.21 10.15 7.16
C ALA A 83 5.29 9.53 6.10
N MET A 84 5.85 8.82 5.09
CA MET A 84 5.05 8.09 4.11
C MET A 84 4.22 6.97 4.77
N ASN A 85 4.82 6.20 5.67
CA ASN A 85 4.10 5.14 6.39
C ASN A 85 3.01 5.70 7.30
N GLN A 86 3.20 6.88 7.89
CA GLN A 86 2.17 7.56 8.65
C GLN A 86 1.03 8.09 7.76
N PHE A 87 1.35 8.59 6.57
CA PHE A 87 0.34 9.01 5.60
C PHE A 87 -0.54 7.83 5.16
N PHE A 88 0.07 6.68 4.90
CA PHE A 88 -0.61 5.45 4.50
C PHE A 88 -0.93 4.51 5.67
N ASP A 89 -1.07 5.06 6.89
CA ASP A 89 -1.60 4.26 8.00
C ASP A 89 -3.01 3.79 7.68
N VAL A 90 -3.30 2.52 7.94
CA VAL A 90 -4.59 1.87 7.61
C VAL A 90 -5.78 2.54 8.27
N ASN A 91 -5.57 3.31 9.34
CA ASN A 91 -6.62 4.06 10.02
C ASN A 91 -6.98 5.38 9.31
N ASN A 92 -6.18 5.81 8.34
CA ASN A 92 -6.37 7.07 7.62
C ASN A 92 -7.08 6.87 6.27
N TRP A 93 -7.30 5.62 5.85
CA TRP A 93 -7.81 5.29 4.52
C TRP A 93 -8.96 4.31 4.58
N ASP A 94 -9.95 4.53 3.73
CA ASP A 94 -11.08 3.62 3.52
C ASP A 94 -10.93 2.85 2.19
N PHE A 95 -11.76 1.83 2.03
CA PHE A 95 -11.81 1.03 0.80
C PHE A 95 -12.35 1.87 -0.36
N GLY A 96 -11.68 1.80 -1.50
CA GLY A 96 -12.08 2.54 -2.69
C GLY A 96 -11.67 4.00 -2.69
N ASP A 97 -10.91 4.44 -1.69
CA ASP A 97 -10.42 5.81 -1.60
C ASP A 97 -9.46 6.16 -2.73
N ARG A 98 -9.28 7.44 -2.92
CA ARG A 98 -8.34 8.04 -3.87
C ARG A 98 -7.49 9.10 -3.19
N PHE A 99 -6.27 9.27 -3.67
CA PHE A 99 -5.41 10.37 -3.26
C PHE A 99 -4.64 10.94 -4.46
N TYR A 100 -4.17 12.17 -4.30
CA TYR A 100 -3.31 12.83 -5.27
C TYR A 100 -1.86 12.84 -4.76
N LEU A 101 -0.90 12.65 -5.67
CA LEU A 101 0.52 12.71 -5.29
C LEU A 101 0.94 14.06 -4.69
N SER A 102 0.22 15.13 -5.05
CA SER A 102 0.40 16.46 -4.45
C SER A 102 0.05 16.49 -2.95
N GLU A 103 -0.95 15.73 -2.52
CA GLU A 103 -1.32 15.61 -1.10
C GLU A 103 -0.21 14.95 -0.31
N LEU A 104 0.32 13.82 -0.83
CA LEU A 104 1.45 13.14 -0.23
C LEU A 104 2.69 14.05 -0.17
N SER A 105 3.01 14.76 -1.28
CA SER A 105 4.14 15.68 -1.31
C SER A 105 4.00 16.79 -0.27
N THR A 106 2.81 17.38 -0.17
CA THR A 106 2.51 18.43 0.82
C THR A 106 2.62 17.89 2.25
N TYR A 107 2.11 16.71 2.50
CA TYR A 107 2.19 16.07 3.81
C TYR A 107 3.64 15.83 4.24
N ILE A 108 4.46 15.23 3.35
CA ILE A 108 5.88 14.97 3.64
C ILE A 108 6.64 16.29 3.87
N LEU A 109 6.41 17.30 3.03
CA LEU A 109 7.02 18.63 3.20
C LEU A 109 6.69 19.24 4.56
N ASN A 110 5.45 19.11 5.02
CA ASN A 110 5.03 19.64 6.31
C ASN A 110 5.64 18.88 7.50
N VAL A 111 5.62 17.54 7.44
CA VAL A 111 6.10 16.66 8.55
C VAL A 111 7.62 16.73 8.69
N VAL A 112 8.34 16.80 7.57
CA VAL A 112 9.82 16.79 7.55
C VAL A 112 10.41 18.20 7.56
N SER A 113 9.57 19.24 7.44
CA SER A 113 10.02 20.64 7.59
C SER A 113 10.72 20.85 8.95
N PRO A 114 11.75 21.68 9.03
CA PRO A 114 12.39 22.48 7.97
C PRO A 114 13.60 21.81 7.29
N ASP A 115 13.74 20.48 7.38
CA ASP A 115 14.94 19.76 6.95
C ASP A 115 15.01 19.61 5.42
N ILE A 116 13.88 19.70 4.74
CA ILE A 116 13.78 19.68 3.28
C ILE A 116 13.17 20.98 2.75
N SER A 117 13.60 21.39 1.57
CA SER A 117 13.08 22.57 0.88
C SER A 117 12.16 22.23 -0.29
N ASN A 118 12.33 21.06 -0.89
CA ASN A 118 11.49 20.60 -2.01
C ASN A 118 11.47 19.08 -2.09
N LEU A 119 10.38 18.55 -2.67
CA LEU A 119 10.18 17.13 -2.92
C LEU A 119 9.45 16.96 -4.26
N VAL A 120 9.97 16.08 -5.11
CA VAL A 120 9.31 15.67 -6.35
C VAL A 120 9.19 14.15 -6.38
N ILE A 121 8.01 13.65 -6.72
CA ILE A 121 7.72 12.23 -6.88
C ILE A 121 7.75 11.93 -8.38
N LEU A 122 8.65 11.03 -8.79
CA LEU A 122 8.84 10.65 -10.18
C LEU A 122 8.47 9.16 -10.34
N PRO A 123 7.64 8.81 -11.34
CA PRO A 123 7.40 7.40 -11.66
C PRO A 123 8.71 6.75 -12.12
N ARG A 124 8.98 5.52 -11.69
CA ARG A 124 10.15 4.77 -12.16
C ARG A 124 10.03 4.32 -13.61
N GLN A 125 8.81 4.07 -14.05
CA GLN A 125 8.53 3.73 -15.46
C GLN A 125 7.81 4.90 -16.12
N THR A 126 8.32 5.29 -17.28
CA THR A 126 7.93 6.50 -18.00
C THR A 126 6.58 6.41 -18.70
N SER A 127 6.00 5.23 -18.86
CA SER A 127 4.73 5.07 -19.55
C SER A 127 3.57 4.77 -18.59
N GLN A 128 2.68 5.74 -18.38
CA GLN A 128 1.34 5.59 -17.80
C GLN A 128 1.24 5.32 -16.29
N ALA A 129 2.26 5.67 -15.49
CA ALA A 129 2.30 5.22 -14.10
C ALA A 129 1.20 5.80 -13.20
N PHE A 130 0.87 7.08 -13.31
CA PHE A 130 0.03 7.75 -12.30
C PHE A 130 -1.22 8.44 -12.89
N GLY A 131 -1.65 8.04 -14.09
CA GLY A 131 -2.79 8.69 -14.74
C GLY A 131 -2.56 10.15 -15.10
N SER A 132 -3.53 10.78 -15.77
CA SER A 132 -3.43 12.14 -16.29
C SER A 132 -3.38 13.24 -15.20
N LEU A 133 -3.81 12.94 -13.97
CA LEU A 133 -3.88 13.88 -12.85
C LEU A 133 -3.00 13.49 -11.66
N PHE A 134 -2.11 12.51 -11.82
CA PHE A 134 -1.35 11.95 -10.70
C PHE A 134 -2.25 11.49 -9.52
N GLU A 135 -3.43 11.00 -9.88
CA GLU A 135 -4.42 10.45 -8.96
C GLU A 135 -4.29 8.94 -8.92
N ILE A 136 -4.31 8.38 -7.73
CA ILE A 136 -4.32 6.93 -7.52
C ILE A 136 -5.59 6.57 -6.75
N GLN A 137 -6.38 5.66 -7.32
CA GLN A 137 -7.59 5.14 -6.70
C GLN A 137 -7.42 3.68 -6.31
N SER A 138 -7.88 3.30 -5.13
CA SER A 138 -8.01 1.91 -4.69
C SER A 138 -9.33 1.30 -5.18
N LYS A 139 -9.38 -0.03 -5.24
CA LYS A 139 -10.65 -0.73 -5.51
C LYS A 139 -11.48 -0.83 -4.23
N PRO A 140 -12.79 -1.18 -4.34
CA PRO A 140 -13.65 -1.31 -3.17
C PRO A 140 -13.23 -2.38 -2.15
N ASP A 141 -12.28 -3.25 -2.49
CA ASP A 141 -11.70 -4.28 -1.64
C ASP A 141 -10.21 -4.04 -1.33
N GLU A 142 -9.66 -2.89 -1.76
CA GLU A 142 -8.25 -2.53 -1.60
C GLU A 142 -8.08 -1.36 -0.63
N ILE A 143 -7.04 -1.45 0.21
CA ILE A 143 -6.58 -0.35 1.07
C ILE A 143 -5.13 0.00 0.73
N PHE A 144 -4.76 1.27 0.82
CA PHE A 144 -3.41 1.73 0.51
C PHE A 144 -2.41 1.33 1.59
N VAL A 145 -1.21 0.93 1.14
CA VAL A 145 -0.05 0.67 2.01
C VAL A 145 1.21 1.15 1.31
N SER A 146 2.09 1.81 2.04
CA SER A 146 3.40 2.19 1.53
C SER A 146 4.33 0.98 1.48
N GLY A 147 4.95 0.75 0.33
CA GLY A 147 6.07 -0.17 0.17
C GLY A 147 7.40 0.57 -0.02
N ALA A 148 7.41 1.90 0.14
CA ALA A 148 8.59 2.72 -0.06
C ALA A 148 9.69 2.42 0.97
N THR A 149 10.92 2.40 0.49
CA THR A 149 12.13 2.17 1.27
C THR A 149 13.10 3.36 1.15
N VAL A 150 14.16 3.34 1.91
CA VAL A 150 15.22 4.37 1.83
C VAL A 150 15.91 4.41 0.47
N ASP A 151 15.87 3.32 -0.28
CA ASP A 151 16.47 3.20 -1.62
C ASP A 151 15.63 3.90 -2.70
N ASP A 152 14.34 4.16 -2.42
CA ASP A 152 13.46 4.89 -3.30
C ASP A 152 13.64 6.42 -3.17
N ILE A 153 14.45 6.87 -2.19
CA ILE A 153 14.68 8.29 -1.89
C ILE A 153 16.08 8.71 -2.34
N GLU A 154 16.12 9.68 -3.23
CA GLU A 154 17.34 10.32 -3.71
C GLU A 154 17.42 11.75 -3.17
N ILE A 155 18.53 12.06 -2.48
CA ILE A 155 18.78 13.43 -1.99
C ILE A 155 19.63 14.15 -3.03
N VAL A 156 19.09 15.25 -3.55
CA VAL A 156 19.70 16.07 -4.59
C VAL A 156 19.97 17.49 -4.08
N SER A 157 20.93 18.17 -4.70
CA SER A 157 21.26 19.56 -4.35
C SER A 157 20.26 20.56 -4.95
N SER A 158 19.70 20.23 -6.11
CA SER A 158 18.67 21.01 -6.80
C SER A 158 17.87 20.11 -7.71
N ILE A 159 16.65 20.51 -8.03
CA ILE A 159 15.81 19.83 -9.03
C ILE A 159 15.77 20.74 -10.25
N THR A 160 16.22 20.24 -11.39
CA THR A 160 16.24 20.98 -12.65
C THR A 160 14.92 20.81 -13.41
N ALA A 161 14.54 21.81 -14.19
CA ALA A 161 13.36 21.72 -15.06
C ALA A 161 13.44 20.56 -16.07
N ALA A 162 14.64 20.18 -16.49
CA ALA A 162 14.88 19.04 -17.36
C ALA A 162 14.52 17.70 -16.70
N GLU A 163 14.80 17.53 -15.40
CA GLU A 163 14.45 16.31 -14.65
C GLU A 163 12.94 16.20 -14.43
N ILE A 164 12.26 17.34 -14.23
CA ILE A 164 10.79 17.39 -14.14
C ILE A 164 10.17 17.13 -15.53
N GLY A 165 10.75 17.73 -16.58
CA GLY A 165 10.29 17.60 -17.96
C GLY A 165 10.51 16.20 -18.54
N ALA A 166 11.60 15.50 -18.18
CA ALA A 166 11.85 14.12 -18.61
C ALA A 166 10.81 13.15 -18.05
N ALA A 167 10.30 13.38 -16.85
CA ALA A 167 9.19 12.61 -16.29
C ALA A 167 7.85 12.92 -17.00
N GLY A 168 7.69 14.12 -17.57
CA GLY A 168 6.49 14.53 -18.31
C GLY A 168 6.58 14.35 -19.84
N SER A 169 7.80 14.29 -20.39
CA SER A 169 8.03 14.32 -21.84
C SER A 169 7.88 12.98 -22.54
N SER A 170 7.81 11.87 -21.82
CA SER A 170 7.48 10.57 -22.41
C SER A 170 5.99 10.39 -22.75
N ILE A 171 5.18 11.44 -22.57
CA ILE A 171 3.75 11.44 -22.87
C ILE A 171 3.46 11.94 -24.31
N VAL A 172 4.45 12.49 -25.03
CA VAL A 172 4.24 13.12 -26.35
C VAL A 172 5.19 12.55 -27.41
N SER A 173 5.13 11.25 -27.66
CA SER A 173 5.54 10.71 -28.96
C SER A 173 4.95 9.35 -29.19
N ASP A 174 3.67 9.31 -29.53
CA ASP A 174 3.10 8.34 -30.46
C ASP A 174 1.91 9.00 -31.18
N THR A 175 2.21 9.61 -32.30
CA THR A 175 1.28 9.83 -33.40
C THR A 175 1.67 8.97 -34.55
#